data_c8fcfcfb5264b445acfb76f318140403
#
_entry.id   c8fcfcfb5264b445acfb76f318140403
#
_cell.length_a   1.000
_cell.length_b   1.000
_cell.length_c   1.000
_cell.angle_alpha   90.00
_cell.angle_beta   90.00
_cell.angle_gamma   90.00
#
_symmetry.space_group_name_H-M   'P 1'
#
loop_
_entity.id
_entity.type
_entity.pdbx_description
1 polymer ?
#
loop_
_entity_poly.entity_id
_entity_poly.type
_entity_poly.pdbx_seq_one_letter_code
_entity_poly.pdbx_strand_id
1 'polypeptide(L)'
;MVSVAIVTTADAATRLDELLWVVLWQPLSLPRDIRHTFSLQGKEFELLAQENGQAVGGLVAVWTGGTEIELRHLAVVSHAQGRGIGRNLVTELYRIAKIKNCRRIHTIARNTSGEFFRRLGFQTAPGQVPEYPIFIEHGITFELMERFMEQDTPADCTTVARTAGD
;
A
#
# COMPACT_ATOMS: atom_id res chain seq x y z
N MET A 1 -0.57 -21.85 -4.44
CA MET A 1 -1.43 -20.87 -3.75
C MET A 1 -0.58 -19.74 -3.21
N VAL A 2 -1.01 -18.52 -3.43
CA VAL A 2 -0.31 -17.33 -2.92
C VAL A 2 -0.78 -17.03 -1.51
N SER A 3 0.15 -16.83 -0.58
CA SER A 3 -0.13 -16.39 0.78
C SER A 3 0.42 -14.99 1.00
N VAL A 4 -0.30 -14.17 1.75
CA VAL A 4 0.12 -12.81 2.13
C VAL A 4 0.23 -12.75 3.65
N ALA A 5 1.36 -12.30 4.15
CA ALA A 5 1.59 -12.19 5.59
C ALA A 5 2.41 -10.95 5.95
N ILE A 6 2.24 -10.49 7.18
CA ILE A 6 3.07 -9.41 7.74
C ILE A 6 4.51 -9.93 7.89
N VAL A 7 5.46 -9.11 7.48
CA VAL A 7 6.90 -9.42 7.63
C VAL A 7 7.29 -9.29 9.10
N THR A 8 7.76 -10.39 9.67
CA THR A 8 8.17 -10.47 11.08
C THR A 8 9.57 -11.01 11.28
N THR A 9 10.23 -11.49 10.22
CA THR A 9 11.57 -12.07 10.29
C THR A 9 12.56 -11.30 9.44
N ALA A 10 13.84 -11.36 9.79
CA ALA A 10 14.91 -10.73 9.01
C ALA A 10 15.01 -11.32 7.61
N ASP A 11 14.80 -12.63 7.46
CA ASP A 11 14.80 -13.27 6.15
C ASP A 11 13.68 -12.73 5.24
N ALA A 12 12.46 -12.65 5.75
CA ALA A 12 11.35 -12.10 4.99
C ALA A 12 11.58 -10.62 4.61
N ALA A 13 12.16 -9.84 5.52
CA ALA A 13 12.49 -8.43 5.25
C ALA A 13 13.53 -8.31 4.12
N THR A 14 14.55 -9.14 4.12
CA THR A 14 15.57 -9.18 3.06
C THR A 14 14.95 -9.55 1.71
N ARG A 15 14.07 -10.52 1.69
CA ARG A 15 13.37 -10.97 0.47
C ARG A 15 12.44 -9.89 -0.07
N LEU A 16 11.78 -9.16 0.81
CA LEU A 16 10.97 -8.01 0.42
C LEU A 16 11.82 -6.90 -0.18
N ASP A 17 12.92 -6.53 0.46
CA ASP A 17 13.83 -5.49 -0.04
C ASP A 17 14.37 -5.84 -1.43
N GLU A 18 14.78 -7.09 -1.63
CA GLU A 18 15.25 -7.57 -2.94
C GLU A 18 14.18 -7.42 -4.00
N LEU A 19 12.97 -7.88 -3.71
CA LEU A 19 11.85 -7.83 -4.64
C LEU A 19 11.50 -6.38 -5.02
N LEU A 20 11.39 -5.50 -4.04
CA LEU A 20 11.08 -4.09 -4.26
C LEU A 20 12.14 -3.43 -5.14
N TRP A 21 13.42 -3.69 -4.86
CA TRP A 21 14.51 -3.14 -5.66
C TRP A 21 14.46 -3.61 -7.11
N VAL A 22 14.34 -4.91 -7.32
CA VAL A 22 14.30 -5.52 -8.67
C VAL A 22 13.14 -4.94 -9.50
N VAL A 23 11.98 -4.75 -8.91
CA VAL A 23 10.79 -4.30 -9.64
C VAL A 23 10.74 -2.79 -9.80
N LEU A 24 11.06 -2.04 -8.73
CA LEU A 24 10.81 -0.59 -8.70
C LEU A 24 12.01 0.27 -9.08
N TRP A 25 13.22 -0.14 -8.72
CA TRP A 25 14.38 0.75 -8.77
C TRP A 25 15.54 0.26 -9.62
N GLN A 26 15.73 -1.04 -9.75
CA GLN A 26 16.74 -1.61 -10.66
C GLN A 26 16.53 -1.14 -12.11
N PRO A 27 15.30 -1.10 -12.64
CA PRO A 27 15.08 -0.61 -14.00
C PRO A 27 15.48 0.85 -14.22
N LEU A 28 15.59 1.63 -13.13
CA LEU A 28 16.02 3.02 -13.15
C LEU A 28 17.50 3.17 -12.84
N SER A 29 18.24 2.08 -12.72
CA SER A 29 19.66 2.04 -12.33
C SER A 29 19.93 2.69 -10.98
N LEU A 30 18.96 2.64 -10.06
CA LEU A 30 19.11 3.18 -8.72
C LEU A 30 19.79 2.16 -7.78
N PRO A 31 20.52 2.64 -6.75
CA PRO A 31 21.23 1.76 -5.82
C PRO A 31 20.28 0.81 -5.08
N ARG A 32 20.80 -0.35 -4.69
CA ARG A 32 20.05 -1.41 -4.02
C ARG A 32 19.47 -1.00 -2.67
N ASP A 33 20.12 -0.06 -1.98
CA ASP A 33 19.70 0.45 -0.69
C ASP A 33 18.85 1.74 -0.78
N ILE A 34 18.42 2.12 -1.97
CA ILE A 34 17.69 3.39 -2.20
C ILE A 34 16.49 3.54 -1.27
N ARG A 35 15.77 2.47 -1.01
CA ARG A 35 14.60 2.49 -0.12
C ARG A 35 14.94 3.02 1.27
N HIS A 36 16.08 2.62 1.81
CA HIS A 36 16.51 2.97 3.16
C HIS A 36 17.10 4.38 3.26
N THR A 37 17.24 5.09 2.13
CA THR A 37 17.63 6.50 2.13
C THR A 37 16.42 7.43 2.27
N PHE A 38 15.20 6.93 2.13
CA PHE A 38 14.00 7.73 2.32
C PHE A 38 13.77 8.02 3.79
N SER A 39 13.53 9.29 4.10
CA SER A 39 13.17 9.72 5.45
C SER A 39 11.71 9.34 5.72
N LEU A 40 11.51 8.33 6.57
CA LEU A 40 10.18 7.86 6.93
C LEU A 40 9.75 8.44 8.27
N GLN A 41 8.59 9.10 8.29
CA GLN A 41 7.95 9.53 9.53
C GLN A 41 6.78 8.58 9.80
N GLY A 42 6.80 7.96 10.98
CA GLY A 42 5.75 7.05 11.39
C GLY A 42 6.21 5.61 11.54
N LYS A 43 5.29 4.74 11.90
CA LYS A 43 5.55 3.33 12.11
C LYS A 43 5.30 2.56 10.81
N GLU A 44 6.38 2.00 10.27
CA GLU A 44 6.33 1.17 9.07
C GLU A 44 5.87 -0.25 9.38
N PHE A 45 5.10 -0.83 8.47
CA PHE A 45 4.81 -2.25 8.44
C PHE A 45 4.83 -2.76 7.01
N GLU A 46 5.10 -4.04 6.86
CA GLU A 46 5.42 -4.63 5.56
C GLU A 46 4.63 -5.92 5.36
N LEU A 47 4.17 -6.14 4.13
CA LEU A 47 3.51 -7.37 3.71
C LEU A 47 4.32 -8.05 2.61
N LEU A 48 4.40 -9.37 2.70
CA LEU A 48 5.07 -10.19 1.68
C LEU A 48 4.09 -11.23 1.15
N ALA A 49 3.96 -11.28 -0.18
CA ALA A 49 3.22 -12.33 -0.87
C ALA A 49 4.21 -13.39 -1.34
N GLN A 50 3.91 -14.64 -1.04
CA GLN A 50 4.74 -15.79 -1.36
C GLN A 50 3.95 -16.88 -2.07
N GLU A 51 4.61 -17.57 -2.97
CA GLU A 51 4.09 -18.74 -3.65
C GLU A 51 5.20 -19.79 -3.75
N ASN A 52 4.93 -21.00 -3.26
CA ASN A 52 5.92 -22.09 -3.22
C ASN A 52 7.25 -21.67 -2.57
N GLY A 53 7.17 -20.89 -1.48
CA GLY A 53 8.34 -20.42 -0.75
C GLY A 53 9.09 -19.26 -1.41
N GLN A 54 8.63 -18.75 -2.55
CA GLN A 54 9.26 -17.64 -3.25
C GLN A 54 8.45 -16.35 -3.08
N ALA A 55 9.15 -15.23 -2.91
CA ALA A 55 8.53 -13.92 -2.86
C ALA A 55 8.02 -13.54 -4.26
N VAL A 56 6.74 -13.24 -4.38
CA VAL A 56 6.11 -12.85 -5.65
C VAL A 56 5.54 -11.43 -5.64
N GLY A 57 5.37 -10.84 -4.47
CA GLY A 57 4.90 -9.47 -4.32
C GLY A 57 5.19 -8.92 -2.93
N GLY A 58 5.11 -7.61 -2.80
CA GLY A 58 5.35 -6.95 -1.53
C GLY A 58 4.68 -5.59 -1.44
N LEU A 59 4.40 -5.17 -0.21
CA LEU A 59 3.79 -3.89 0.09
C LEU A 59 4.43 -3.31 1.34
N VAL A 60 4.72 -2.01 1.30
CA VAL A 60 5.20 -1.25 2.46
C VAL A 60 4.19 -0.15 2.76
N ALA A 61 3.79 -0.06 4.01
CA ALA A 61 2.87 0.96 4.49
C ALA A 61 3.40 1.59 5.77
N VAL A 62 2.96 2.82 6.03
CA VAL A 62 3.41 3.61 7.19
C VAL A 62 2.19 4.25 7.84
N TRP A 63 2.09 4.14 9.16
CA TRP A 63 1.16 4.96 9.95
C TRP A 63 1.73 6.38 10.03
N THR A 64 1.09 7.34 9.35
CA THR A 64 1.54 8.74 9.30
C THR A 64 0.88 9.62 10.35
N GLY A 65 -0.15 9.14 10.96
CA GLY A 65 -0.89 9.77 12.06
C GLY A 65 -1.84 8.74 12.65
N GLY A 66 -2.52 9.07 13.74
CA GLY A 66 -3.31 8.10 14.49
C GLY A 66 -4.37 7.34 13.68
N THR A 67 -4.83 7.90 12.56
CA THR A 67 -5.91 7.34 11.74
C THR A 67 -5.58 7.29 10.25
N GLU A 68 -4.34 7.56 9.87
CA GLU A 68 -3.94 7.59 8.47
C GLU A 68 -2.80 6.62 8.17
N ILE A 69 -2.89 5.97 7.01
CA ILE A 69 -1.85 5.11 6.46
C ILE A 69 -1.40 5.68 5.11
N GLU A 70 -0.10 5.72 4.90
CA GLU A 70 0.49 5.90 3.57
C GLU A 70 0.94 4.55 3.03
N LEU A 71 0.41 4.16 1.86
CA LEU A 71 0.94 3.03 1.10
C LEU A 71 2.14 3.55 0.32
N ARG A 72 3.35 3.13 0.74
CA ARG A 72 4.60 3.66 0.21
C ARG A 72 5.08 2.93 -1.03
N HIS A 73 5.11 1.62 -0.98
CA HIS A 73 5.62 0.78 -2.06
C HIS A 73 4.72 -0.42 -2.26
N LEU A 74 4.50 -0.76 -3.51
CA LEU A 74 3.76 -1.95 -3.93
C LEU A 74 4.40 -2.49 -5.20
N ALA A 75 4.76 -3.76 -5.19
CA ALA A 75 5.38 -4.38 -6.35
C ALA A 75 4.98 -5.85 -6.47
N VAL A 76 4.86 -6.32 -7.70
CA VAL A 76 4.66 -7.73 -8.04
C VAL A 76 5.69 -8.08 -9.10
N VAL A 77 6.38 -9.21 -8.94
CA VAL A 77 7.39 -9.66 -9.91
C VAL A 77 6.75 -9.85 -11.29
N SER A 78 7.53 -9.59 -12.35
CA SER A 78 7.00 -9.53 -13.71
C SER A 78 6.25 -10.79 -14.13
N HIS A 79 6.78 -11.97 -13.82
CA HIS A 79 6.17 -13.24 -14.21
C HIS A 79 4.90 -13.59 -13.44
N ALA A 80 4.62 -12.88 -12.35
CA ALA A 80 3.45 -13.11 -11.50
C ALA A 80 2.38 -12.00 -11.63
N GLN A 81 2.60 -11.00 -12.46
CA GLN A 81 1.62 -9.93 -12.69
C GLN A 81 0.38 -10.45 -13.43
N GLY A 82 -0.74 -9.75 -13.25
CA GLY A 82 -2.02 -10.13 -13.87
C GLY A 82 -2.76 -11.29 -13.20
N ARG A 83 -2.29 -11.73 -12.02
CA ARG A 83 -2.87 -12.86 -11.27
C ARG A 83 -3.59 -12.44 -10.00
N GLY A 84 -3.77 -11.14 -9.77
CA GLY A 84 -4.44 -10.61 -8.58
C GLY A 84 -3.59 -10.52 -7.32
N ILE A 85 -2.28 -10.69 -7.41
CA ILE A 85 -1.38 -10.64 -6.23
C ILE A 85 -1.33 -9.24 -5.63
N GLY A 86 -1.23 -8.20 -6.46
CA GLY A 86 -1.29 -6.82 -6.00
C GLY A 86 -2.60 -6.50 -5.30
N ARG A 87 -3.71 -6.97 -5.85
CA ARG A 87 -5.03 -6.85 -5.24
C ARG A 87 -5.09 -7.55 -3.87
N ASN A 88 -4.53 -8.74 -3.76
CA ASN A 88 -4.48 -9.49 -2.50
C ASN A 88 -3.68 -8.74 -1.43
N LEU A 89 -2.55 -8.14 -1.81
CA LEU A 89 -1.74 -7.30 -0.91
C LEU A 89 -2.54 -6.09 -0.40
N VAL A 90 -3.21 -5.39 -1.27
CA VAL A 90 -4.02 -4.21 -0.88
C VAL A 90 -5.24 -4.63 -0.06
N THR A 91 -5.87 -5.76 -0.37
CA THR A 91 -6.98 -6.31 0.42
C THR A 91 -6.53 -6.62 1.85
N GLU A 92 -5.35 -7.19 2.03
CA GLU A 92 -4.78 -7.42 3.36
C GLU A 92 -4.48 -6.11 4.09
N LEU A 93 -3.98 -5.11 3.39
CA LEU A 93 -3.81 -3.76 3.94
C LEU A 93 -5.15 -3.20 4.45
N TYR A 94 -6.22 -3.35 3.68
CA TYR A 94 -7.56 -2.90 4.11
C TYR A 94 -8.03 -3.62 5.36
N ARG A 95 -7.78 -4.92 5.46
CA ARG A 95 -8.14 -5.70 6.64
C ARG A 95 -7.43 -5.17 7.88
N ILE A 96 -6.13 -4.93 7.79
CA ILE A 96 -5.33 -4.35 8.88
C ILE A 96 -5.82 -2.94 9.23
N ALA A 97 -6.06 -2.12 8.23
CA ALA A 97 -6.54 -0.75 8.40
C ALA A 97 -7.88 -0.71 9.13
N LYS A 98 -8.82 -1.59 8.76
CA LYS A 98 -10.13 -1.67 9.39
C LYS A 98 -10.05 -2.07 10.86
N ILE A 99 -9.25 -3.09 11.18
CA ILE A 99 -9.05 -3.56 12.56
C ILE A 99 -8.50 -2.44 13.44
N LYS A 100 -7.63 -1.58 12.90
CA LYS A 100 -6.97 -0.49 13.64
C LYS A 100 -7.69 0.86 13.51
N ASN A 101 -8.91 0.88 12.98
CA ASN A 101 -9.72 2.09 12.82
C ASN A 101 -9.07 3.18 11.97
N CYS A 102 -8.37 2.79 10.92
CA CYS A 102 -7.85 3.72 9.93
C CYS A 102 -9.00 4.42 9.21
N ARG A 103 -8.88 5.73 9.01
CA ARG A 103 -9.90 6.53 8.31
C ARG A 103 -9.54 6.81 6.85
N ARG A 104 -8.26 6.91 6.56
CA ARG A 104 -7.78 7.28 5.24
C ARG A 104 -6.50 6.55 4.89
N ILE A 105 -6.45 6.00 3.69
CA ILE A 105 -5.23 5.47 3.08
C ILE A 105 -4.90 6.36 1.88
N HIS A 106 -3.67 6.84 1.80
CA HIS A 106 -3.20 7.59 0.64
C HIS A 106 -1.96 6.95 0.07
N THR A 107 -1.69 7.23 -1.19
CA THR A 107 -0.52 6.73 -1.91
C THR A 107 -0.11 7.72 -2.98
N ILE A 108 1.18 7.78 -3.26
CA ILE A 108 1.72 8.49 -4.41
C ILE A 108 1.94 7.45 -5.50
N ALA A 109 0.97 7.34 -6.39
CA ALA A 109 0.94 6.30 -7.42
C ALA A 109 1.71 6.74 -8.66
N ARG A 110 2.48 5.81 -9.25
CA ARG A 110 3.04 6.02 -10.58
C ARG A 110 1.91 6.06 -11.62
N ASN A 111 2.11 6.82 -12.69
CA ASN A 111 1.15 6.91 -13.80
C ASN A 111 0.71 5.54 -14.34
N THR A 112 1.58 4.54 -14.28
CA THR A 112 1.28 3.17 -14.71
C THR A 112 0.40 2.38 -13.73
N SER A 113 0.19 2.89 -12.52
CA SER A 113 -0.55 2.21 -11.45
C SER A 113 -1.88 2.87 -11.10
N GLY A 114 -2.20 4.01 -11.68
CA GLY A 114 -3.41 4.77 -11.35
C GLY A 114 -4.70 3.97 -11.55
N GLU A 115 -4.83 3.28 -12.68
CA GLU A 115 -5.99 2.44 -12.97
C GLU A 115 -6.14 1.30 -11.96
N PHE A 116 -5.04 0.66 -11.58
CA PHE A 116 -5.03 -0.39 -10.56
C PHE A 116 -5.62 0.12 -9.25
N PHE A 117 -5.17 1.29 -8.79
CA PHE A 117 -5.68 1.86 -7.54
C PHE A 117 -7.14 2.32 -7.64
N ARG A 118 -7.55 2.89 -8.78
CA ARG A 118 -8.97 3.26 -8.99
C ARG A 118 -9.90 2.07 -8.88
N ARG A 119 -9.52 0.93 -9.43
CA ARG A 119 -10.29 -0.33 -9.31
C ARG A 119 -10.40 -0.82 -7.87
N LEU A 120 -9.50 -0.40 -7.00
CA LEU A 120 -9.50 -0.75 -5.57
C LEU A 120 -10.14 0.34 -4.70
N GLY A 121 -10.82 1.31 -5.31
CA GLY A 121 -11.58 2.32 -4.59
C GLY A 121 -10.82 3.60 -4.27
N PHE A 122 -9.59 3.74 -4.76
CA PHE A 122 -8.86 5.01 -4.64
C PHE A 122 -9.36 6.04 -5.66
N GLN A 123 -9.26 7.30 -5.30
CA GLN A 123 -9.56 8.43 -6.16
C GLN A 123 -8.41 9.43 -6.11
N THR A 124 -8.29 10.24 -7.15
CA THR A 124 -7.30 11.33 -7.16
C THR A 124 -7.57 12.30 -6.03
N ALA A 125 -6.53 12.64 -5.28
CA ALA A 125 -6.57 13.59 -4.19
C ALA A 125 -5.84 14.88 -4.56
N PRO A 126 -6.25 16.05 -4.02
CA PRO A 126 -5.49 17.27 -4.17
C PRO A 126 -4.19 17.20 -3.38
N GLY A 127 -3.14 17.81 -3.90
CA GLY A 127 -1.85 17.88 -3.24
C GLY A 127 -0.70 17.86 -4.23
N GLN A 128 0.49 18.14 -3.69
CA GLN A 128 1.71 18.11 -4.49
C GLN A 128 2.29 16.69 -4.53
N VAL A 129 2.85 16.35 -5.68
CA VAL A 129 3.55 15.08 -5.88
C VAL A 129 5.02 15.36 -6.21
N PRO A 130 5.94 14.45 -5.86
CA PRO A 130 7.34 14.64 -6.18
C PRO A 130 7.58 14.56 -7.69
N GLU A 131 8.53 15.38 -8.16
CA GLU A 131 9.02 15.36 -9.54
C GLU A 131 10.53 15.20 -9.46
N TYR A 132 11.03 14.04 -9.83
CA TYR A 132 12.47 13.77 -9.88
C TYR A 132 12.90 13.53 -11.30
N PRO A 133 14.02 14.17 -11.76
CA PRO A 133 14.50 14.00 -13.14
C PRO A 133 14.66 12.56 -13.59
N ILE A 134 15.18 11.69 -12.71
CA ILE A 134 15.40 10.29 -13.06
C ILE A 134 14.09 9.55 -13.38
N PHE A 135 12.99 9.88 -12.70
CA PHE A 135 11.68 9.30 -12.99
C PHE A 135 11.10 9.87 -14.29
N ILE A 136 11.22 11.17 -14.48
CA ILE A 136 10.72 11.86 -15.70
C ILE A 136 11.42 11.32 -16.94
N GLU A 137 12.73 11.10 -16.87
CA GLU A 137 13.52 10.51 -17.97
C GLU A 137 13.02 9.13 -18.39
N HIS A 138 12.45 8.38 -17.46
CA HIS A 138 11.86 7.06 -17.71
C HIS A 138 10.35 7.11 -17.97
N GLY A 139 9.78 8.30 -18.18
CA GLY A 139 8.34 8.45 -18.43
C GLY A 139 7.46 8.22 -17.22
N ILE A 140 8.01 8.31 -16.01
CA ILE A 140 7.28 8.10 -14.77
C ILE A 140 6.85 9.44 -14.19
N THR A 141 5.54 9.60 -14.04
CA THR A 141 4.91 10.70 -13.31
C THR A 141 4.14 10.13 -12.13
N PHE A 142 3.73 10.99 -11.21
CA PHE A 142 3.05 10.58 -9.99
C PHE A 142 1.69 11.27 -9.86
N GLU A 143 0.80 10.60 -9.16
CA GLU A 143 -0.54 11.08 -8.83
C GLU A 143 -0.80 10.77 -7.36
N LEU A 144 -1.24 11.76 -6.60
CA LEU A 144 -1.68 11.52 -5.23
C LEU A 144 -3.08 10.93 -5.26
N MET A 145 -3.25 9.80 -4.62
CA MET A 145 -4.52 9.08 -4.57
C MET A 145 -4.88 8.75 -3.13
N GLU A 146 -6.18 8.68 -2.85
CA GLU A 146 -6.67 8.40 -1.51
C GLU A 146 -7.90 7.50 -1.54
N ARG A 147 -8.08 6.77 -0.46
CA ARG A 147 -9.30 6.04 -0.16
C ARG A 147 -9.69 6.29 1.29
N PHE A 148 -10.92 6.73 1.50
CA PHE A 148 -11.50 6.82 2.83
C PHE A 148 -12.05 5.46 3.23
N MET A 149 -11.72 5.05 4.46
CA MET A 149 -12.21 3.79 5.02
C MET A 149 -13.56 3.99 5.67
N GLU A 150 -14.49 3.07 5.43
CA GLU A 150 -15.78 3.08 6.09
C GLU A 150 -15.61 2.86 7.59
N GLN A 151 -16.24 3.74 8.38
CA GLN A 151 -16.31 3.59 9.83
C GLN A 151 -17.55 2.76 10.16
N ASP A 152 -17.41 1.80 11.07
CA ASP A 152 -18.57 1.14 11.65
C ASP A 152 -19.34 2.21 12.43
N THR A 153 -20.42 2.72 11.85
CA THR A 153 -21.36 3.55 12.61
C THR A 153 -21.94 2.67 13.70
N PRO A 154 -21.90 3.08 14.98
CA PRO A 154 -22.59 2.34 16.02
C PRO A 154 -24.09 2.37 15.71
N ALA A 155 -24.57 1.30 15.08
CA ALA A 155 -25.97 1.14 14.71
C ALA A 155 -26.90 1.11 15.96
N ASP A 156 -26.32 0.93 17.15
CA ASP A 156 -27.07 0.73 18.38
C ASP A 156 -27.53 2.03 19.05
N CYS A 157 -26.92 3.17 18.73
CA CYS A 157 -27.34 4.43 19.36
C CYS A 157 -28.61 5.04 18.77
N THR A 158 -29.03 4.62 17.56
CA THR A 158 -30.23 5.17 16.93
C THR A 158 -31.49 4.35 17.20
N THR A 159 -31.33 3.09 17.58
CA THR A 159 -32.50 2.21 17.81
C THR A 159 -33.07 2.35 19.21
N VAL A 160 -32.26 2.75 20.19
CA VAL A 160 -32.69 2.92 21.60
C VAL A 160 -33.45 4.23 21.78
N ALA A 161 -33.24 5.24 20.96
CA ALA A 161 -33.92 6.52 21.07
C ALA A 161 -35.34 6.52 20.51
N ARG A 162 -35.77 5.48 19.76
CA ARG A 162 -37.13 5.39 19.18
C ARG A 162 -38.13 4.62 20.02
N THR A 163 -37.68 3.88 21.01
CA THR A 163 -38.57 3.09 21.88
C THR A 163 -38.93 3.80 23.19
N ALA A 164 -38.38 4.98 23.46
CA ALA A 164 -38.67 5.76 24.66
C ALA A 164 -39.74 6.85 24.44
N GLY A 165 -40.47 6.81 23.33
CA GLY A 165 -41.43 7.84 22.96
C GLY A 165 -42.90 7.41 22.87
N ASP A 166 -43.26 6.24 23.43
CA ASP A 166 -44.68 5.82 23.55
C ASP A 166 -45.13 5.76 24.98
#